data_60a984229989fb1af66510c87fca3c3b
#
_entry.id   60a984229989fb1af66510c87fca3c3b
#
_cell.length_a   1.000
_cell.length_b   1.000
_cell.length_c   1.000
_cell.angle_alpha   90.00
_cell.angle_beta   90.00
_cell.angle_gamma   90.00
#
_symmetry.space_group_name_H-M   'P 1'
#
loop_
_entity.id
_entity.type
_entity.pdbx_description
1 polymer ?
#
loop_
_entity_poly.entity_id
_entity_poly.type
_entity_poly.pdbx_seq_one_letter_code
_entity_poly.pdbx_strand_id
1 'polypeptide(L)'
;MSKILIDTNILVYGIDEDSAFFKRARKLLEQEKNQLVTTSKNLIEFLAVTTKPSGYNLKKDTALEIVEEIIQGIEIVYPTQESMAIFLDFMNRYQPRGLKVHDFEIISIGLANGIHEVATFNAKDFKSVKEISLLEV
;
A
#
# COMPACT_ATOMS: atom_id res chain seq x y z
N MET A 1 -5.14 18.25 -7.29
CA MET A 1 -4.87 17.39 -6.11
C MET A 1 -4.10 16.16 -6.56
N SER A 2 -2.93 15.94 -5.97
CA SER A 2 -2.11 14.77 -6.30
C SER A 2 -2.68 13.51 -5.66
N LYS A 3 -2.46 12.37 -6.33
CA LYS A 3 -2.81 11.06 -5.78
C LYS A 3 -1.56 10.41 -5.21
N ILE A 4 -1.70 9.80 -4.03
CA ILE A 4 -0.61 9.11 -3.35
C ILE A 4 -1.04 7.67 -3.11
N LEU A 5 -0.22 6.73 -3.57
CA LEU A 5 -0.41 5.31 -3.31
C LEU A 5 0.09 4.98 -1.91
N ILE A 6 -0.80 4.43 -1.09
CA ILE A 6 -0.51 4.09 0.31
C ILE A 6 -0.14 2.61 0.38
N ASP A 7 1.05 2.32 0.91
CA ASP A 7 1.48 0.95 1.13
C ASP A 7 0.74 0.33 2.34
N THR A 8 0.71 -0.99 2.40
CA THR A 8 0.02 -1.73 3.46
C THR A 8 0.50 -1.34 4.86
N ASN A 9 1.80 -1.11 5.04
CA ASN A 9 2.34 -0.76 6.36
C ASN A 9 1.74 0.54 6.92
N ILE A 10 1.38 1.48 6.06
CA ILE A 10 0.69 2.71 6.49
C ILE A 10 -0.69 2.36 7.08
N LEU A 11 -1.41 1.46 6.42
CA LEU A 11 -2.73 1.03 6.89
C LEU A 11 -2.64 0.26 8.21
N VAL A 12 -1.67 -0.64 8.31
CA VAL A 12 -1.47 -1.47 9.52
C VAL A 12 -1.07 -0.60 10.70
N TYR A 13 -0.07 0.25 10.55
CA TYR A 13 0.37 1.12 11.65
C TYR A 13 -0.66 2.18 12.00
N GLY A 14 -1.55 2.51 11.07
CA GLY A 14 -2.64 3.44 11.33
C GLY A 14 -3.69 2.93 12.30
N ILE A 15 -3.71 1.63 12.60
CA ILE A 15 -4.61 1.03 13.59
C ILE A 15 -3.87 0.49 14.83
N ASP A 16 -2.54 0.56 14.84
CA ASP A 16 -1.69 0.03 15.91
C ASP A 16 -1.20 1.16 16.80
N GLU A 17 -1.98 1.47 17.83
CA GLU A 17 -1.68 2.56 18.76
C GLU A 17 -0.36 2.37 19.52
N ASP A 18 0.13 1.14 19.62
CA ASP A 18 1.38 0.82 20.31
C ASP A 18 2.60 0.96 19.41
N SER A 19 2.40 1.14 18.11
CA SER A 19 3.49 1.30 17.15
C SER A 19 4.14 2.68 17.27
N ALA A 20 5.48 2.71 17.13
CA ALA A 20 6.24 3.96 17.02
C ALA A 20 5.85 4.74 15.74
N PHE A 21 5.23 4.10 14.76
CA PHE A 21 4.81 4.70 13.49
C PHE A 21 3.36 5.18 13.51
N PHE A 22 2.60 4.89 14.57
CA PHE A 22 1.16 5.18 14.63
C PHE A 22 0.84 6.64 14.31
N LYS A 23 1.50 7.57 15.00
CA LYS A 23 1.22 9.00 14.83
C LYS A 23 1.48 9.48 13.40
N ARG A 24 2.59 9.03 12.80
CA ARG A 24 2.94 9.41 11.43
C ARG A 24 1.98 8.80 10.42
N ALA A 25 1.59 7.54 10.63
CA ALA A 25 0.59 6.89 9.78
C ALA A 25 -0.75 7.63 9.86
N ARG A 26 -1.22 7.95 11.06
CA ARG A 26 -2.48 8.67 11.25
C ARG A 26 -2.44 10.06 10.62
N LYS A 27 -1.33 10.77 10.77
CA LYS A 27 -1.18 12.09 10.16
C LYS A 27 -1.35 12.04 8.65
N LEU A 28 -0.76 11.02 8.00
CA LEU A 28 -0.91 10.84 6.57
C LEU A 28 -2.35 10.45 6.20
N LEU A 29 -2.93 9.49 6.93
CA LEU A 29 -4.28 9.00 6.63
C LEU A 29 -5.37 10.06 6.85
N GLU A 30 -5.15 11.01 7.73
CA GLU A 30 -6.11 12.06 8.07
C GLU A 30 -5.90 13.35 7.30
N GLN A 31 -4.81 13.47 6.52
CA GLN A 31 -4.55 14.68 5.76
C GLN A 31 -5.56 14.80 4.59
N GLU A 32 -5.83 16.05 4.19
CA GLU A 32 -6.78 16.36 3.11
C GLU A 32 -6.14 17.02 1.90
N LYS A 33 -4.82 17.20 1.93
CA LYS A 33 -4.04 17.85 0.87
C LYS A 33 -4.04 17.07 -0.43
N ASN A 34 -3.97 15.75 -0.34
CA ASN A 34 -3.83 14.85 -1.47
C ASN A 34 -4.88 13.75 -1.39
N GLN A 35 -5.21 13.18 -2.52
CA GLN A 35 -6.09 12.04 -2.57
C GLN A 35 -5.28 10.77 -2.27
N LEU A 36 -5.71 10.02 -1.27
CA LEU A 36 -5.08 8.76 -0.91
C LEU A 36 -5.69 7.63 -1.73
N VAL A 37 -4.84 6.75 -2.22
CA VAL A 37 -5.24 5.60 -3.03
C VAL A 37 -4.51 4.37 -2.50
N THR A 38 -5.16 3.22 -2.51
CA THR A 38 -4.47 1.96 -2.27
C THR A 38 -5.00 0.92 -3.25
N THR A 39 -4.39 -0.27 -3.29
CA THR A 39 -4.81 -1.31 -4.22
C THR A 39 -5.60 -2.38 -3.50
N SER A 40 -6.36 -3.16 -4.28
CA SER A 40 -7.04 -4.36 -3.75
C SER A 40 -6.04 -5.35 -3.15
N LYS A 41 -4.81 -5.40 -3.68
CA LYS A 41 -3.75 -6.26 -3.14
C LYS A 41 -3.32 -5.82 -1.75
N ASN A 42 -3.23 -4.51 -1.51
CA ASN A 42 -2.92 -3.96 -0.19
C ASN A 42 -3.99 -4.32 0.82
N LEU A 43 -5.27 -4.30 0.42
CA LEU A 43 -6.36 -4.68 1.32
C LEU A 43 -6.28 -6.16 1.71
N ILE A 44 -5.95 -7.03 0.76
CA ILE A 44 -5.78 -8.46 1.03
C ILE A 44 -4.59 -8.68 1.96
N GLU A 45 -3.48 -8.00 1.72
CA GLU A 45 -2.31 -8.07 2.60
C GLU A 45 -2.62 -7.54 4.00
N PHE A 46 -3.38 -6.44 4.09
CA PHE A 46 -3.84 -5.90 5.38
C PHE A 46 -4.62 -6.96 6.16
N LEU A 47 -5.55 -7.66 5.52
CA LEU A 47 -6.32 -8.72 6.16
C LEU A 47 -5.41 -9.87 6.60
N ALA A 48 -4.46 -10.29 5.77
CA ALA A 48 -3.52 -11.36 6.12
C ALA A 48 -2.66 -10.99 7.32
N VAL A 49 -2.13 -9.76 7.37
CA VAL A 49 -1.27 -9.29 8.46
C VAL A 49 -2.07 -9.13 9.76
N THR A 50 -3.25 -8.52 9.70
CA THR A 50 -4.01 -8.18 10.92
C THR A 50 -4.72 -9.38 11.54
N THR A 51 -5.04 -10.41 10.75
CA THR A 51 -5.71 -11.61 11.25
C THR A 51 -4.73 -12.74 11.62
N LYS A 52 -3.43 -12.56 11.36
CA LYS A 52 -2.43 -13.59 11.65
C LYS A 52 -2.43 -13.95 13.14
N PRO A 53 -2.65 -15.24 13.51
CA PRO A 53 -2.76 -15.62 14.92
C PRO A 53 -1.50 -15.31 15.74
N SER A 54 -0.32 -15.41 15.15
CA SER A 54 0.95 -15.10 15.85
C SER A 54 1.31 -13.62 15.82
N GLY A 55 0.45 -12.76 15.25
CA GLY A 55 0.64 -11.32 15.15
C GLY A 55 -0.49 -10.58 15.85
N TYR A 56 -1.16 -9.69 15.11
CA TYR A 56 -2.26 -8.89 15.66
C TYR A 56 -3.46 -9.73 16.09
N ASN A 57 -3.67 -10.86 15.43
CA ASN A 57 -4.73 -11.81 15.78
C ASN A 57 -6.12 -11.17 15.90
N LEU A 58 -6.43 -10.21 15.02
CA LEU A 58 -7.77 -9.64 15.00
C LEU A 58 -8.79 -10.67 14.53
N LYS A 59 -9.98 -10.60 15.10
CA LYS A 59 -11.10 -11.41 14.61
C LYS A 59 -11.48 -10.95 13.21
N LYS A 60 -11.92 -11.89 12.38
CA LYS A 60 -12.33 -11.64 11.00
C LYS A 60 -13.31 -10.46 10.90
N ASP A 61 -14.33 -10.43 11.73
CA ASP A 61 -15.35 -9.38 11.67
C ASP A 61 -14.77 -8.00 11.97
N THR A 62 -13.88 -7.91 12.95
CA THR A 62 -13.19 -6.65 13.27
C THR A 62 -12.34 -6.18 12.10
N ALA A 63 -11.55 -7.08 11.51
CA ALA A 63 -10.68 -6.76 10.38
C ALA A 63 -11.50 -6.31 9.15
N LEU A 64 -12.63 -6.97 8.89
CA LEU A 64 -13.51 -6.60 7.77
C LEU A 64 -14.17 -5.24 7.98
N GLU A 65 -14.57 -4.91 9.20
CA GLU A 65 -15.10 -3.58 9.51
C GLU A 65 -14.08 -2.49 9.19
N ILE A 66 -12.82 -2.71 9.55
CA ILE A 66 -11.75 -1.76 9.25
C ILE A 66 -11.55 -1.61 7.74
N VAL A 67 -11.56 -2.72 7.00
CA VAL A 67 -11.43 -2.67 5.54
C VAL A 67 -12.59 -1.89 4.92
N GLU A 68 -13.81 -2.05 5.41
CA GLU A 68 -14.96 -1.29 4.94
C GLU A 68 -14.78 0.21 5.18
N GLU A 69 -14.24 0.61 6.33
CA GLU A 69 -13.92 2.00 6.61
C GLU A 69 -12.85 2.53 5.65
N ILE A 70 -11.83 1.73 5.36
CA ILE A 70 -10.79 2.10 4.40
C ILE A 70 -11.41 2.35 3.02
N ILE A 71 -12.24 1.44 2.55
CA ILE A 71 -12.91 1.55 1.24
C ILE A 71 -13.77 2.82 1.14
N GLN A 72 -14.38 3.25 2.25
CA GLN A 72 -15.19 4.46 2.26
C GLN A 72 -14.35 5.74 2.19
N GLY A 73 -13.14 5.71 2.73
CA GLY A 73 -12.29 6.90 2.85
C GLY A 73 -11.13 6.99 1.86
N ILE A 74 -10.75 5.90 1.24
CA ILE A 74 -9.59 5.83 0.34
C ILE A 74 -10.02 5.20 -0.98
N GLU A 75 -9.60 5.79 -2.09
CA GLU A 75 -9.86 5.21 -3.42
C GLU A 75 -9.14 3.87 -3.56
N ILE A 76 -9.84 2.86 -4.07
CA ILE A 76 -9.25 1.54 -4.30
C ILE A 76 -9.06 1.34 -5.80
N VAL A 77 -7.84 0.97 -6.20
CA VAL A 77 -7.52 0.62 -7.58
C VAL A 77 -7.20 -0.88 -7.69
N TYR A 78 -7.44 -1.43 -8.85
CA TYR A 78 -7.42 -2.87 -9.07
C TYR A 78 -6.41 -3.25 -10.15
N PRO A 79 -5.91 -4.50 -10.11
CA PRO A 79 -5.08 -5.02 -11.19
C PRO A 79 -5.83 -4.98 -12.53
N THR A 80 -5.11 -4.64 -13.59
CA THR A 80 -5.64 -4.59 -14.94
C THR A 80 -4.69 -5.33 -15.88
N GLN A 81 -5.10 -5.51 -17.13
CA GLN A 81 -4.23 -6.06 -18.16
C GLN A 81 -3.00 -5.15 -18.35
N GLU A 82 -3.20 -3.84 -18.33
CA GLU A 82 -2.11 -2.86 -18.41
C GLU A 82 -1.15 -3.00 -17.23
N SER A 83 -1.65 -3.13 -15.99
CA SER A 83 -0.77 -3.28 -14.83
C SER A 83 0.05 -4.55 -14.90
N MET A 84 -0.51 -5.62 -15.45
CA MET A 84 0.25 -6.87 -15.64
C MET A 84 1.39 -6.67 -16.65
N ALA A 85 1.16 -5.94 -17.73
CA ALA A 85 2.21 -5.65 -18.70
C ALA A 85 3.35 -4.83 -18.07
N ILE A 86 3.02 -3.82 -17.28
CA ILE A 86 4.00 -3.02 -16.54
C ILE A 86 4.78 -3.91 -15.57
N PHE A 87 4.08 -4.76 -14.83
CA PHE A 87 4.70 -5.68 -13.87
C PHE A 87 5.70 -6.62 -14.53
N LEU A 88 5.33 -7.24 -15.66
CA LEU A 88 6.23 -8.15 -16.37
C LEU A 88 7.48 -7.41 -16.89
N ASP A 89 7.34 -6.17 -17.34
CA ASP A 89 8.47 -5.34 -17.72
C ASP A 89 9.39 -5.06 -16.53
N PHE A 90 8.82 -4.76 -15.35
CA PHE A 90 9.59 -4.59 -14.13
C PHE A 90 10.33 -5.85 -13.71
N MET A 91 9.72 -7.02 -13.86
CA MET A 91 10.39 -8.28 -13.57
C MET A 91 11.66 -8.44 -14.42
N ASN A 92 11.61 -8.05 -15.69
CA ASN A 92 12.77 -8.13 -16.58
C ASN A 92 13.84 -7.10 -16.22
N ARG A 93 13.44 -5.87 -15.92
CA ARG A 93 14.40 -4.76 -15.69
C ARG A 93 14.99 -4.74 -14.29
N TYR A 94 14.16 -4.94 -13.26
CA TYR A 94 14.58 -4.83 -11.87
C TYR A 94 14.88 -6.18 -11.23
N GLN A 95 14.38 -7.27 -11.79
CA GLN A 95 14.63 -8.64 -11.34
C GLN A 95 14.36 -8.86 -9.85
N PRO A 96 13.20 -8.40 -9.31
CA PRO A 96 12.88 -8.61 -7.90
C PRO A 96 12.72 -10.09 -7.58
N ARG A 97 12.99 -10.46 -6.33
CA ARG A 97 12.88 -11.84 -5.87
C ARG A 97 12.06 -11.91 -4.57
N GLY A 98 11.36 -13.04 -4.40
CA GLY A 98 10.64 -13.31 -3.18
C GLY A 98 9.55 -12.28 -2.92
N LEU A 99 9.49 -11.78 -1.70
CA LEU A 99 8.43 -10.84 -1.29
C LEU A 99 8.47 -9.51 -2.03
N LYS A 100 9.63 -9.10 -2.56
CA LYS A 100 9.74 -7.88 -3.36
C LYS A 100 8.90 -7.93 -4.64
N VAL A 101 8.60 -9.12 -5.15
CA VAL A 101 7.73 -9.28 -6.32
C VAL A 101 6.37 -8.62 -6.07
N HIS A 102 5.84 -8.76 -4.85
CA HIS A 102 4.55 -8.15 -4.49
C HIS A 102 4.60 -6.62 -4.49
N ASP A 103 5.73 -6.04 -4.05
CA ASP A 103 5.92 -4.59 -4.06
C ASP A 103 5.86 -4.05 -5.50
N PHE A 104 6.50 -4.73 -6.43
CA PHE A 104 6.48 -4.34 -7.83
C PHE A 104 5.09 -4.52 -8.47
N GLU A 105 4.34 -5.52 -8.05
CA GLU A 105 2.95 -5.67 -8.49
C GLU A 105 2.11 -4.46 -8.06
N ILE A 106 2.22 -4.05 -6.80
CA ILE A 106 1.48 -2.91 -6.26
C ILE A 106 1.85 -1.63 -6.99
N ILE A 107 3.15 -1.37 -7.19
CA ILE A 107 3.61 -0.21 -7.95
C ILE A 107 3.03 -0.23 -9.37
N SER A 108 3.01 -1.38 -10.02
CA SER A 108 2.50 -1.52 -11.38
C SER A 108 1.02 -1.16 -11.46
N ILE A 109 0.23 -1.57 -10.47
CA ILE A 109 -1.19 -1.22 -10.41
C ILE A 109 -1.35 0.30 -10.25
N GLY A 110 -0.54 0.91 -9.40
CA GLY A 110 -0.53 2.37 -9.23
C GLY A 110 -0.21 3.08 -10.52
N LEU A 111 0.87 2.70 -11.19
CA LEU A 111 1.31 3.31 -12.45
C LEU A 111 0.28 3.17 -13.56
N ALA A 112 -0.40 2.02 -13.64
CA ALA A 112 -1.46 1.81 -14.63
C ALA A 112 -2.65 2.77 -14.40
N ASN A 113 -2.77 3.29 -13.19
CA ASN A 113 -3.80 4.27 -12.83
C ASN A 113 -3.24 5.71 -12.75
N GLY A 114 -2.05 5.94 -13.29
CA GLY A 114 -1.42 7.26 -13.34
C GLY A 114 -0.89 7.75 -12.01
N ILE A 115 -0.63 6.86 -11.05
CA ILE A 115 -0.15 7.22 -9.72
C ILE A 115 1.34 6.92 -9.63
N HIS A 116 2.15 7.97 -9.41
CA HIS A 116 3.61 7.89 -9.38
C HIS A 116 4.21 8.12 -8.01
N GLU A 117 3.42 8.65 -7.06
CA GLU A 117 3.90 8.95 -5.72
C GLU A 117 3.45 7.86 -4.75
N VAL A 118 4.39 7.32 -3.97
CA VAL A 118 4.16 6.20 -3.05
C VAL A 118 4.54 6.61 -1.65
N ALA A 119 3.67 6.34 -0.68
CA ALA A 119 3.94 6.51 0.74
C ALA A 119 4.14 5.15 1.39
N THR A 120 5.29 4.96 2.00
CA THR A 120 5.65 3.71 2.66
C THR A 120 6.66 3.97 3.77
N PHE A 121 6.64 3.14 4.81
CA PHE A 121 7.68 3.16 5.83
C PHE A 121 8.91 2.34 5.42
N ASN A 122 8.82 1.59 4.32
CA ASN A 122 9.93 0.78 3.78
C ASN A 122 10.54 1.45 2.54
N ALA A 123 10.79 2.76 2.61
CA ALA A 123 11.29 3.54 1.46
C ALA A 123 12.53 2.94 0.82
N LYS A 124 13.43 2.35 1.61
CA LYS A 124 14.66 1.75 1.10
C LYS A 124 14.41 0.60 0.11
N ASP A 125 13.28 -0.09 0.22
CA ASP A 125 12.94 -1.19 -0.68
C ASP A 125 12.49 -0.70 -2.06
N PHE A 126 12.16 0.59 -2.19
CA PHE A 126 11.65 1.20 -3.41
C PHE A 126 12.60 2.20 -4.06
N LYS A 127 13.74 2.51 -3.42
CA LYS A 127 14.66 3.57 -3.88
C LYS A 127 15.20 3.36 -5.30
N SER A 128 15.34 2.12 -5.73
CA SER A 128 15.88 1.81 -7.06
C SER A 128 14.86 1.98 -8.17
N VAL A 129 13.57 2.13 -7.85
CA VAL A 129 12.52 2.23 -8.85
C VAL A 129 12.40 3.66 -9.35
N LYS A 130 12.84 3.90 -10.58
CA LYS A 130 12.93 5.25 -11.17
C LYS A 130 11.58 5.84 -11.54
N GLU A 131 10.58 5.00 -11.78
CA GLU A 131 9.27 5.42 -12.26
C GLU A 131 8.41 6.06 -11.18
N ILE A 132 8.80 5.95 -9.92
CA ILE A 132 8.02 6.48 -8.78
C ILE A 132 8.83 7.51 -8.00
N SER A 133 8.12 8.34 -7.26
CA SER A 133 8.71 9.19 -6.22
C SER A 133 8.17 8.73 -4.87
N LEU A 134 9.02 8.82 -3.85
CA LEU A 134 8.66 8.39 -2.50
C LEU A 134 8.28 9.59 -1.65
N LEU A 135 7.11 9.51 -1.01
CA LEU A 135 6.72 10.48 0.00
C LEU A 135 7.35 10.05 1.33
N GLU A 136 8.08 10.95 1.93
CA GLU A 136 8.64 10.73 3.25
C GLU A 136 7.54 10.85 4.30
N VAL A 137 7.40 9.80 5.13
CA VAL A 137 6.33 9.72 6.12
C VAL A 137 6.86 9.97 7.53
#